data_dba87ee48bf1b6ecf875b98eb02ada6d
#
_entry.id   dba87ee48bf1b6ecf875b98eb02ada6d
#
_cell.length_a   1.000
_cell.length_b   1.000
_cell.length_c   1.000
_cell.angle_alpha   90.00
_cell.angle_beta   90.00
_cell.angle_gamma   90.00
#
_symmetry.space_group_name_H-M   'P 1'
#
loop_
_entity.id
_entity.type
_entity.pdbx_description
1 polymer ?
#
loop_
_entity_poly.entity_id
_entity_poly.type
_entity_poly.pdbx_seq_one_letter_code
_entity_poly.pdbx_strand_id
1 'polypeptide(L)'
;MDRRDLLRLLAASPFPVLLGASPAALEQAVRVAHASVADPGRYQARFFTPAEWEMVRLLADLIIPRDERSGSAGDAMVPEFIDTLLADGEEVQQTALRGGLAWLDRECRSRWENPFRMLSVSRQTTMLDDIAWPARALPAMSQGVAFFTRFRDLVAAGFWSSRIGVDDLGYQGNTFVAQWTGCPASQLRKLGLPD
;
A
#
# COMPACT_ATOMS: atom_id res chain seq x y z
N MET A 1 -11.31 10.36 -19.15
CA MET A 1 -11.31 8.93 -18.75
C MET A 1 -12.22 8.79 -17.56
N ASP A 2 -13.25 7.96 -17.67
CA ASP A 2 -14.18 7.75 -16.57
C ASP A 2 -13.50 6.87 -15.49
N ARG A 3 -13.92 6.99 -14.20
CA ARG A 3 -13.42 6.15 -13.10
C ARG A 3 -13.47 4.65 -13.42
N ARG A 4 -14.46 4.23 -14.20
CA ARG A 4 -14.59 2.86 -14.71
C ARG A 4 -13.45 2.44 -15.64
N ASP A 5 -12.93 3.35 -16.44
CA ASP A 5 -11.85 3.05 -17.39
C ASP A 5 -10.50 2.93 -16.69
N LEU A 6 -10.26 3.74 -15.63
CA LEU A 6 -9.09 3.60 -14.77
C LEU A 6 -9.09 2.25 -14.04
N LEU A 7 -10.24 1.85 -13.48
CA LEU A 7 -10.40 0.56 -12.81
C LEU A 7 -10.23 -0.62 -13.78
N ARG A 8 -10.70 -0.50 -15.02
CA ARG A 8 -10.48 -1.51 -16.07
C ARG A 8 -9.01 -1.61 -16.49
N LEU A 9 -8.29 -0.49 -16.54
CA LEU A 9 -6.85 -0.45 -16.84
C LEU A 9 -6.03 -1.08 -15.71
N LEU A 10 -6.35 -0.79 -14.44
CA LEU A 10 -5.75 -1.44 -13.29
C LEU A 10 -6.06 -2.94 -13.26
N ALA A 11 -7.29 -3.33 -13.61
CA ALA A 11 -7.69 -4.73 -13.70
C ALA A 11 -7.03 -5.47 -14.89
N ALA A 12 -6.71 -4.78 -15.98
CA ALA A 12 -6.01 -5.34 -17.14
C ALA A 12 -4.48 -5.33 -16.99
N SER A 13 -3.94 -4.69 -15.95
CA SER A 13 -2.51 -4.69 -15.64
C SER A 13 -2.08 -6.03 -15.01
N PRO A 14 -0.79 -6.42 -15.06
CA PRO A 14 -0.30 -7.60 -14.33
C PRO A 14 -0.39 -7.44 -12.79
N PHE A 15 -0.78 -6.27 -12.31
CA PHE A 15 -0.86 -5.91 -10.90
C PHE A 15 -1.79 -6.82 -10.05
N PRO A 16 -3.02 -7.17 -10.51
CA PRO A 16 -3.86 -8.13 -9.78
C PRO A 16 -3.20 -9.50 -9.60
N VAL A 17 -2.46 -9.95 -10.61
CA VAL A 17 -1.73 -11.23 -10.55
C VAL A 17 -0.62 -11.19 -9.51
N LEU A 18 0.11 -10.07 -9.42
CA LEU A 18 1.15 -9.86 -8.40
C LEU A 18 0.57 -9.83 -6.98
N LEU A 19 -0.64 -9.29 -6.81
CA LEU A 19 -1.34 -9.28 -5.53
C LEU A 19 -2.06 -10.61 -5.26
N GLY A 20 -2.16 -11.52 -6.25
CA GLY A 20 -2.94 -12.74 -6.17
C GLY A 20 -4.43 -12.48 -5.97
N ALA A 21 -4.96 -11.39 -6.53
CA ALA A 21 -6.34 -10.99 -6.44
C ALA A 21 -7.02 -11.03 -7.80
N SER A 22 -8.32 -11.33 -7.83
CA SER A 22 -9.09 -11.19 -9.06
C SER A 22 -9.36 -9.70 -9.38
N PRO A 23 -9.55 -9.33 -10.65
CA PRO A 23 -9.93 -7.98 -11.03
C PRO A 23 -11.20 -7.48 -10.31
N ALA A 24 -12.18 -8.35 -10.10
CA ALA A 24 -13.42 -8.02 -9.41
C ALA A 24 -13.18 -7.74 -7.91
N ALA A 25 -12.31 -8.50 -7.25
CA ALA A 25 -11.94 -8.27 -5.85
C ALA A 25 -11.20 -6.95 -5.68
N LEU A 26 -10.28 -6.62 -6.60
CA LEU A 26 -9.58 -5.35 -6.61
C LEU A 26 -10.55 -4.16 -6.80
N GLU A 27 -11.46 -4.27 -7.77
CA GLU A 27 -12.48 -3.23 -8.00
C GLU A 27 -13.37 -3.04 -6.78
N GLN A 28 -13.78 -4.12 -6.11
CA GLN A 28 -14.56 -4.06 -4.89
C GLN A 28 -13.80 -3.38 -3.75
N ALA A 29 -12.53 -3.74 -3.54
CA ALA A 29 -11.70 -3.15 -2.50
C ALA A 29 -11.51 -1.63 -2.71
N VAL A 30 -11.27 -1.21 -3.95
CA VAL A 30 -11.18 0.23 -4.30
C VAL A 30 -12.51 0.95 -4.05
N ARG A 31 -13.66 0.33 -4.40
CA ARG A 31 -14.97 0.94 -4.14
C ARG A 31 -15.24 1.13 -2.64
N VAL A 32 -14.92 0.12 -1.84
CA VAL A 32 -15.11 0.17 -0.38
C VAL A 32 -14.22 1.25 0.24
N ALA A 33 -12.94 1.29 -0.12
CA ALA A 33 -12.03 2.32 0.34
C ALA A 33 -12.52 3.73 -0.02
N HIS A 34 -12.96 3.96 -1.25
CA HIS A 34 -13.52 5.25 -1.66
C HIS A 34 -14.81 5.62 -0.91
N ALA A 35 -15.68 4.66 -0.61
CA ALA A 35 -16.88 4.91 0.18
C ALA A 35 -16.54 5.26 1.64
N SER A 36 -15.48 4.68 2.19
CA SER A 36 -15.03 4.91 3.56
C SER A 36 -14.44 6.31 3.78
N VAL A 37 -14.00 6.99 2.74
CA VAL A 37 -13.56 8.40 2.82
C VAL A 37 -14.68 9.33 3.32
N ALA A 38 -15.94 9.03 2.98
CA ALA A 38 -17.08 9.87 3.38
C ALA A 38 -17.43 9.73 4.87
N ASP A 39 -17.13 8.59 5.48
CA ASP A 39 -17.39 8.30 6.91
C ASP A 39 -16.33 7.31 7.44
N PRO A 40 -15.12 7.81 7.77
CA PRO A 40 -13.98 6.95 8.17
C PRO A 40 -14.25 6.12 9.44
N GLY A 41 -15.15 6.57 10.31
CA GLY A 41 -15.48 5.88 11.56
C GLY A 41 -16.47 4.72 11.40
N ARG A 42 -17.11 4.58 10.24
CA ARG A 42 -18.14 3.57 9.99
C ARG A 42 -17.60 2.23 9.54
N TYR A 43 -16.36 2.20 9.00
CA TYR A 43 -15.80 0.95 8.51
C TYR A 43 -15.52 -0.03 9.65
N GLN A 44 -15.95 -1.26 9.47
CA GLN A 44 -15.65 -2.37 10.37
C GLN A 44 -14.82 -3.40 9.64
N ALA A 45 -13.64 -3.70 10.18
CA ALA A 45 -12.75 -4.69 9.60
C ALA A 45 -13.45 -6.07 9.55
N ARG A 46 -13.35 -6.72 8.39
CA ARG A 46 -13.97 -8.03 8.12
C ARG A 46 -12.97 -9.17 8.27
N PHE A 47 -11.71 -8.89 7.96
CA PHE A 47 -10.63 -9.86 8.00
C PHE A 47 -9.76 -9.70 9.24
N PHE A 48 -9.31 -8.48 9.53
CA PHE A 48 -8.40 -8.24 10.64
C PHE A 48 -9.10 -8.25 12.00
N THR A 49 -8.46 -8.84 13.00
CA THR A 49 -8.80 -8.60 14.41
C THR A 49 -8.52 -7.15 14.79
N PRO A 50 -9.10 -6.62 15.89
CA PRO A 50 -8.83 -5.24 16.33
C PRO A 50 -7.33 -4.94 16.51
N ALA A 51 -6.56 -5.89 17.04
CA ALA A 51 -5.12 -5.71 17.25
C ALA A 51 -4.33 -5.70 15.92
N GLU A 52 -4.68 -6.59 14.99
CA GLU A 52 -4.11 -6.60 13.63
C GLU A 52 -4.48 -5.33 12.87
N TRP A 53 -5.72 -4.87 13.01
CA TRP A 53 -6.21 -3.64 12.40
C TRP A 53 -5.37 -2.42 12.77
N GLU A 54 -5.14 -2.22 14.06
CA GLU A 54 -4.29 -1.12 14.54
C GLU A 54 -2.86 -1.24 14.01
N MET A 55 -2.32 -2.46 13.94
CA MET A 55 -0.98 -2.71 13.41
C MET A 55 -0.89 -2.43 11.91
N VAL A 56 -1.88 -2.84 11.13
CA VAL A 56 -1.96 -2.59 9.69
C VAL A 56 -2.04 -1.09 9.40
N ARG A 57 -2.85 -0.34 10.16
CA ARG A 57 -2.92 1.12 10.04
C ARG A 57 -1.57 1.78 10.29
N LEU A 58 -0.93 1.41 11.40
CA LEU A 58 0.39 1.93 11.75
C LEU A 58 1.44 1.61 10.67
N LEU A 59 1.49 0.36 10.21
CA LEU A 59 2.44 -0.06 9.17
C LEU A 59 2.18 0.66 7.84
N ALA A 60 0.93 0.85 7.44
CA ALA A 60 0.58 1.57 6.23
C ALA A 60 1.07 3.02 6.27
N ASP A 61 0.86 3.71 7.39
CA ASP A 61 1.31 5.09 7.58
C ASP A 61 2.85 5.21 7.71
N LEU A 62 3.54 4.18 8.20
CA LEU A 62 5.00 4.16 8.20
C LEU A 62 5.59 3.95 6.79
N ILE A 63 4.87 3.27 5.89
CA ILE A 63 5.30 3.06 4.50
C ILE A 63 5.01 4.29 3.63
N ILE A 64 3.82 4.86 3.76
CA ILE A 64 3.43 6.10 3.06
C ILE A 64 2.91 7.08 4.12
N PRO A 65 3.82 7.82 4.75
CA PRO A 65 3.45 8.84 5.74
C PRO A 65 2.85 10.06 5.05
N ARG A 66 2.10 10.86 5.81
CA ARG A 66 1.67 12.18 5.37
C ARG A 66 2.89 13.09 5.18
N ASP A 67 2.92 13.82 4.10
CA ASP A 67 3.93 14.85 3.83
C ASP A 67 3.27 16.17 3.39
N GLU A 68 4.08 17.11 2.87
CA GLU A 68 3.62 18.43 2.39
C GLU A 68 2.78 18.33 1.11
N ARG A 69 2.86 17.23 0.37
CA ARG A 69 2.22 17.04 -0.93
C ARG A 69 0.94 16.23 -0.85
N SER A 70 0.94 15.21 0.02
CA SER A 70 -0.18 14.26 0.08
C SER A 70 -0.51 13.81 1.51
N GLY A 71 -1.72 13.25 1.66
CA GLY A 71 -2.11 12.52 2.87
C GLY A 71 -1.39 11.19 2.99
N SER A 72 -1.46 10.58 4.19
CA SER A 72 -0.91 9.26 4.46
C SER A 72 -1.71 8.13 3.80
N ALA A 73 -1.17 6.90 3.88
CA ALA A 73 -1.91 5.70 3.49
C ALA A 73 -3.21 5.52 4.30
N GLY A 74 -3.22 5.89 5.57
CA GLY A 74 -4.42 5.90 6.40
C GLY A 74 -5.46 6.90 5.92
N ASP A 75 -5.05 8.11 5.53
CA ASP A 75 -5.95 9.12 4.93
C ASP A 75 -6.55 8.63 3.59
N ALA A 76 -5.81 7.85 2.86
CA ALA A 76 -6.23 7.25 1.59
C ALA A 76 -7.08 5.99 1.75
N MET A 77 -7.45 5.60 2.99
CA MET A 77 -8.23 4.38 3.31
C MET A 77 -7.56 3.09 2.79
N VAL A 78 -6.24 3.05 2.80
CA VAL A 78 -5.48 1.87 2.38
C VAL A 78 -5.71 0.66 3.30
N PRO A 79 -5.81 0.81 4.64
CA PRO A 79 -6.16 -0.31 5.50
C PRO A 79 -7.51 -0.95 5.15
N GLU A 80 -8.53 -0.15 4.83
CA GLU A 80 -9.86 -0.58 4.38
C GLU A 80 -9.79 -1.34 3.05
N PHE A 81 -8.96 -0.85 2.14
CA PHE A 81 -8.68 -1.53 0.87
C PHE A 81 -8.07 -2.92 1.11
N ILE A 82 -7.02 -3.00 1.95
CA ILE A 82 -6.31 -4.26 2.24
C ILE A 82 -7.24 -5.25 2.94
N ASP A 83 -8.00 -4.81 3.95
CA ASP A 83 -8.93 -5.66 4.68
C ASP A 83 -10.01 -6.25 3.77
N THR A 84 -10.61 -5.42 2.90
CA THR A 84 -11.62 -5.85 1.94
C THR A 84 -11.05 -6.85 0.94
N LEU A 85 -9.85 -6.58 0.42
CA LEU A 85 -9.18 -7.45 -0.55
C LEU A 85 -8.88 -8.83 0.05
N LEU A 86 -8.45 -8.87 1.31
CA LEU A 86 -8.13 -10.12 2.00
C LEU A 86 -9.37 -10.87 2.48
N ALA A 87 -10.44 -10.16 2.89
CA ALA A 87 -11.68 -10.80 3.32
C ALA A 87 -12.29 -11.67 2.21
N ASP A 88 -12.14 -11.23 0.96
CA ASP A 88 -12.63 -11.92 -0.23
C ASP A 88 -11.49 -12.67 -0.98
N GLY A 89 -10.28 -12.71 -0.38
CA GLY A 89 -9.08 -13.31 -0.95
C GLY A 89 -8.89 -14.78 -0.64
N GLU A 90 -7.86 -15.38 -1.22
CA GLU A 90 -7.51 -16.79 -1.01
C GLU A 90 -6.88 -17.00 0.40
N GLU A 91 -7.18 -18.17 1.00
CA GLU A 91 -6.68 -18.55 2.34
C GLU A 91 -5.15 -18.50 2.45
N VAL A 92 -4.43 -18.84 1.37
CA VAL A 92 -2.97 -18.78 1.31
C VAL A 92 -2.47 -17.34 1.55
N GLN A 93 -3.16 -16.34 1.00
CA GLN A 93 -2.80 -14.93 1.14
C GLN A 93 -3.13 -14.41 2.54
N GLN A 94 -4.28 -14.80 3.06
CA GLN A 94 -4.71 -14.48 4.42
C GLN A 94 -3.72 -15.02 5.45
N THR A 95 -3.34 -16.30 5.30
CA THR A 95 -2.37 -16.98 6.17
C THR A 95 -0.98 -16.34 6.09
N ALA A 96 -0.51 -16.02 4.88
CA ALA A 96 0.79 -15.39 4.68
C ALA A 96 0.86 -14.00 5.35
N LEU A 97 -0.22 -13.20 5.24
CA LEU A 97 -0.23 -11.87 5.86
C LEU A 97 -0.29 -11.93 7.38
N ARG A 98 -1.20 -12.75 7.94
CA ARG A 98 -1.27 -12.96 9.40
C ARG A 98 0.03 -13.53 9.97
N GLY A 99 0.61 -14.50 9.27
CA GLY A 99 1.91 -15.05 9.62
C GLY A 99 3.01 -14.00 9.66
N GLY A 100 3.00 -13.05 8.71
CA GLY A 100 3.92 -11.94 8.65
C GLY A 100 3.75 -10.94 9.80
N LEU A 101 2.52 -10.55 10.12
CA LEU A 101 2.23 -9.68 11.28
C LEU A 101 2.67 -10.34 12.59
N ALA A 102 2.37 -11.63 12.77
CA ALA A 102 2.79 -12.40 13.94
C ALA A 102 4.32 -12.57 14.02
N TRP A 103 4.99 -12.74 12.88
CA TRP A 103 6.45 -12.80 12.79
C TRP A 103 7.07 -11.47 13.25
N LEU A 104 6.56 -10.35 12.73
CA LEU A 104 7.05 -9.01 13.07
C LEU A 104 6.95 -8.75 14.58
N ASP A 105 5.82 -9.05 15.18
CA ASP A 105 5.62 -8.91 16.62
C ASP A 105 6.55 -9.81 17.44
N ARG A 106 6.76 -11.06 17.02
CA ARG A 106 7.66 -12.00 17.66
C ARG A 106 9.11 -11.52 17.62
N GLU A 107 9.55 -11.06 16.46
CA GLU A 107 10.90 -10.53 16.26
C GLU A 107 11.15 -9.29 17.13
N CYS A 108 10.19 -8.38 17.20
CA CYS A 108 10.27 -7.21 18.06
C CYS A 108 10.32 -7.56 19.54
N ARG A 109 9.51 -8.53 19.99
CA ARG A 109 9.59 -9.02 21.39
C ARG A 109 10.92 -9.67 21.69
N SER A 110 11.50 -10.41 20.76
CA SER A 110 12.82 -11.01 20.93
C SER A 110 13.94 -9.98 21.11
N ARG A 111 13.85 -8.83 20.39
CA ARG A 111 14.89 -7.79 20.41
C ARG A 111 14.71 -6.74 21.50
N TRP A 112 13.45 -6.37 21.78
CA TRP A 112 13.12 -5.22 22.64
C TRP A 112 12.05 -5.50 23.68
N GLU A 113 11.68 -6.77 23.88
CA GLU A 113 10.71 -7.23 24.88
C GLU A 113 9.29 -6.65 24.72
N ASN A 114 9.04 -5.96 23.61
CA ASN A 114 7.77 -5.32 23.32
C ASN A 114 7.29 -5.67 21.90
N PRO A 115 5.96 -5.77 21.67
CA PRO A 115 5.41 -5.95 20.33
C PRO A 115 5.67 -4.69 19.48
N PHE A 116 5.70 -4.84 18.15
CA PHE A 116 6.02 -3.77 17.21
C PHE A 116 5.26 -2.47 17.50
N ARG A 117 3.97 -2.57 17.74
CA ARG A 117 3.07 -1.44 17.98
C ARG A 117 3.43 -0.60 19.22
N MET A 118 4.06 -1.21 20.20
CA MET A 118 4.47 -0.56 21.47
C MET A 118 5.89 0.02 21.42
N LEU A 119 6.61 -0.17 20.32
CA LEU A 119 7.96 0.37 20.16
C LEU A 119 7.91 1.86 19.82
N SER A 120 9.01 2.56 20.13
CA SER A 120 9.22 3.91 19.62
C SER A 120 9.34 3.91 18.09
N VAL A 121 8.99 5.03 17.45
CA VAL A 121 9.09 5.20 15.99
C VAL A 121 10.48 4.82 15.48
N SER A 122 11.54 5.23 16.18
CA SER A 122 12.92 4.87 15.80
C SER A 122 13.16 3.36 15.76
N ARG A 123 12.65 2.59 16.75
CA ARG A 123 12.78 1.13 16.75
C ARG A 123 11.91 0.47 15.69
N GLN A 124 10.71 1.01 15.44
CA GLN A 124 9.83 0.57 14.36
C GLN A 124 10.52 0.74 13.00
N THR A 125 11.09 1.91 12.74
CA THR A 125 11.83 2.18 11.50
C THR A 125 13.05 1.26 11.38
N THR A 126 13.85 1.10 12.44
CA THR A 126 14.99 0.17 12.44
C THR A 126 14.56 -1.26 12.06
N MET A 127 13.46 -1.74 12.62
CA MET A 127 12.94 -3.07 12.31
C MET A 127 12.50 -3.20 10.86
N LEU A 128 11.84 -2.18 10.33
CA LEU A 128 11.41 -2.17 8.92
C LEU A 128 12.61 -2.04 7.96
N ASP A 129 13.62 -1.25 8.29
CA ASP A 129 14.84 -1.12 7.48
C ASP A 129 15.59 -2.45 7.33
N ASP A 130 15.59 -3.29 8.37
CA ASP A 130 16.22 -4.62 8.34
C ASP A 130 15.56 -5.58 7.34
N ILE A 131 14.31 -5.34 6.97
CA ILE A 131 13.52 -6.21 6.08
C ILE A 131 13.08 -5.53 4.78
N ALA A 132 13.29 -4.23 4.64
CA ALA A 132 12.85 -3.45 3.47
C ALA A 132 13.69 -3.73 2.22
N TRP A 133 14.94 -4.17 2.40
CA TRP A 133 15.91 -4.28 1.32
C TRP A 133 16.38 -5.74 1.15
N PRO A 134 15.74 -6.54 0.27
CA PRO A 134 16.07 -7.97 0.11
C PRO A 134 17.56 -8.25 -0.09
N ALA A 135 18.26 -7.39 -0.84
CA ALA A 135 19.70 -7.55 -1.14
C ALA A 135 20.63 -7.28 0.07
N ARG A 136 20.12 -6.64 1.13
CA ARG A 136 20.88 -6.27 2.33
C ARG A 136 20.45 -7.04 3.56
N ALA A 137 19.24 -7.62 3.53
CA ALA A 137 18.67 -8.32 4.66
C ALA A 137 19.47 -9.58 5.01
N LEU A 138 19.61 -9.85 6.30
CA LEU A 138 20.23 -11.08 6.78
C LEU A 138 19.35 -12.29 6.40
N PRO A 139 19.95 -13.46 6.08
CA PRO A 139 19.18 -14.68 5.76
C PRO A 139 18.13 -15.05 6.80
N ALA A 140 18.39 -14.81 8.08
CA ALA A 140 17.44 -15.03 9.18
C ALA A 140 16.18 -14.15 9.09
N MET A 141 16.23 -13.03 8.35
CA MET A 141 15.12 -12.10 8.16
C MET A 141 14.26 -12.43 6.94
N SER A 142 14.54 -13.50 6.22
CA SER A 142 13.87 -13.86 4.94
C SER A 142 12.33 -13.87 5.02
N GLN A 143 11.75 -14.34 6.12
CA GLN A 143 10.31 -14.32 6.34
C GLN A 143 9.77 -12.88 6.45
N GLY A 144 10.48 -12.02 7.17
CA GLY A 144 10.14 -10.60 7.29
C GLY A 144 10.26 -9.88 5.96
N VAL A 145 11.29 -10.16 5.17
CA VAL A 145 11.48 -9.61 3.82
C VAL A 145 10.31 -9.98 2.91
N ALA A 146 9.91 -11.25 2.89
CA ALA A 146 8.78 -11.71 2.10
C ALA A 146 7.45 -11.03 2.52
N PHE A 147 7.22 -10.93 3.83
CA PHE A 147 6.07 -10.22 4.38
C PHE A 147 6.06 -8.75 4.00
N PHE A 148 7.17 -8.04 4.27
CA PHE A 148 7.25 -6.59 4.04
C PHE A 148 7.10 -6.25 2.57
N THR A 149 7.75 -6.99 1.67
CA THR A 149 7.61 -6.80 0.22
C THR A 149 6.15 -6.88 -0.19
N ARG A 150 5.45 -7.95 0.22
CA ARG A 150 4.04 -8.12 -0.10
C ARG A 150 3.16 -7.04 0.51
N PHE A 151 3.38 -6.70 1.78
CA PHE A 151 2.60 -5.68 2.47
C PHE A 151 2.80 -4.30 1.84
N ARG A 152 4.04 -3.93 1.53
CA ARG A 152 4.37 -2.69 0.80
C ARG A 152 3.66 -2.62 -0.55
N ASP A 153 3.64 -3.72 -1.29
CA ASP A 153 2.98 -3.77 -2.60
C ASP A 153 1.45 -3.60 -2.48
N LEU A 154 0.84 -4.16 -1.42
CA LEU A 154 -0.57 -3.91 -1.10
C LEU A 154 -0.83 -2.45 -0.72
N VAL A 155 0.05 -1.84 0.09
CA VAL A 155 -0.06 -0.43 0.47
C VAL A 155 0.07 0.46 -0.76
N ALA A 156 1.04 0.21 -1.63
CA ALA A 156 1.22 0.95 -2.87
C ALA A 156 0.00 0.81 -3.80
N ALA A 157 -0.53 -0.40 -3.94
CA ALA A 157 -1.73 -0.65 -4.73
C ALA A 157 -2.94 0.15 -4.23
N GLY A 158 -3.21 0.12 -2.93
CA GLY A 158 -4.32 0.86 -2.33
C GLY A 158 -4.12 2.38 -2.46
N PHE A 159 -2.92 2.87 -2.19
CA PHE A 159 -2.62 4.31 -2.23
C PHE A 159 -2.76 4.88 -3.65
N TRP A 160 -2.10 4.30 -4.63
CA TRP A 160 -2.15 4.78 -6.02
C TRP A 160 -3.49 4.53 -6.73
N SER A 161 -4.37 3.71 -6.12
CA SER A 161 -5.77 3.56 -6.56
C SER A 161 -6.71 4.55 -5.88
N SER A 162 -6.24 5.29 -4.88
CA SER A 162 -7.02 6.31 -4.16
C SER A 162 -6.99 7.65 -4.90
N ARG A 163 -7.93 8.53 -4.53
CA ARG A 163 -7.91 9.91 -5.05
C ARG A 163 -6.66 10.65 -4.59
N ILE A 164 -6.25 10.49 -3.34
CA ILE A 164 -5.06 11.14 -2.77
C ILE A 164 -3.81 10.73 -3.56
N GLY A 165 -3.62 9.45 -3.82
CA GLY A 165 -2.47 8.97 -4.58
C GLY A 165 -2.48 9.39 -6.05
N VAL A 166 -3.65 9.40 -6.70
CA VAL A 166 -3.80 9.89 -8.08
C VAL A 166 -3.48 11.39 -8.19
N ASP A 167 -3.94 12.18 -7.20
CA ASP A 167 -3.66 13.63 -7.14
C ASP A 167 -2.17 13.89 -6.87
N ASP A 168 -1.52 13.09 -5.99
CA ASP A 168 -0.08 13.19 -5.71
C ASP A 168 0.79 12.86 -6.93
N LEU A 169 0.40 11.87 -7.73
CA LEU A 169 1.07 11.59 -9.02
C LEU A 169 0.92 12.73 -10.03
N GLY A 170 -0.02 13.64 -9.83
CA GLY A 170 -0.40 14.64 -10.84
C GLY A 170 -0.98 14.00 -12.10
N TYR A 171 -1.62 12.83 -11.95
CA TYR A 171 -2.19 12.10 -13.08
C TYR A 171 -3.41 12.82 -13.65
N GLN A 172 -3.28 13.32 -14.88
CA GLN A 172 -4.33 14.10 -15.57
C GLN A 172 -5.26 13.27 -16.46
N GLY A 173 -5.12 11.94 -16.42
CA GLY A 173 -5.87 11.05 -17.29
C GLY A 173 -5.33 11.03 -18.73
N ASN A 174 -5.99 10.26 -19.60
CA ASN A 174 -5.69 10.24 -21.01
C ASN A 174 -6.46 11.39 -21.69
N THR A 175 -5.79 12.53 -21.86
CA THR A 175 -6.32 13.63 -22.67
C THR A 175 -5.89 13.45 -24.11
N PHE A 176 -6.83 13.69 -25.05
CA PHE A 176 -6.50 13.66 -26.47
C PHE A 176 -5.55 14.83 -26.79
N VAL A 177 -4.37 14.52 -27.28
CA VAL A 177 -3.40 15.51 -27.77
C VAL A 177 -3.31 15.33 -29.29
N ALA A 178 -3.92 16.27 -30.03
CA ALA A 178 -3.98 16.21 -31.46
C ALA A 178 -2.60 16.25 -32.14
N GLN A 179 -1.65 16.94 -31.50
CA GLN A 179 -0.28 17.02 -31.98
C GLN A 179 0.66 17.02 -30.75
N TRP A 180 1.54 16.04 -30.69
CA TRP A 180 2.57 15.99 -29.66
C TRP A 180 3.69 16.98 -29.99
N THR A 181 3.91 17.94 -29.10
CA THR A 181 4.94 19.00 -29.27
C THR A 181 6.22 18.71 -28.47
N GLY A 182 6.38 17.52 -27.92
CA GLY A 182 7.49 17.15 -27.03
C GLY A 182 7.19 17.33 -25.55
N CYS A 183 8.16 16.96 -24.71
CA CYS A 183 8.07 17.23 -23.30
C CYS A 183 8.32 18.71 -23.00
N PRO A 184 7.62 19.31 -22.01
CA PRO A 184 7.93 20.68 -21.57
C PRO A 184 9.39 20.81 -21.12
N ALA A 185 10.05 21.89 -21.51
CA ALA A 185 11.45 22.15 -21.18
C ALA A 185 11.74 22.09 -19.66
N SER A 186 10.75 22.44 -18.82
CA SER A 186 10.83 22.30 -17.38
C SER A 186 10.98 20.84 -16.90
N GLN A 187 10.37 19.91 -17.60
CA GLN A 187 10.48 18.46 -17.29
C GLN A 187 11.79 17.89 -17.82
N LEU A 188 12.20 18.29 -19.04
CA LEU A 188 13.49 17.89 -19.61
C LEU A 188 14.65 18.30 -18.68
N ARG A 189 14.63 19.53 -18.18
CA ARG A 189 15.63 20.00 -17.21
C ARG A 189 15.64 19.22 -15.90
N LYS A 190 14.46 18.83 -15.36
CA LYS A 190 14.40 17.97 -14.16
C LYS A 190 15.04 16.60 -14.37
N LEU A 191 14.96 16.08 -15.58
CA LEU A 191 15.52 14.77 -15.97
C LEU A 191 16.97 14.88 -16.46
N GLY A 192 17.56 16.09 -16.51
CA GLY A 192 18.90 16.31 -17.06
C GLY A 192 19.00 16.02 -18.56
N LEU A 193 17.88 16.10 -19.30
CA LEU A 193 17.82 15.90 -20.74
C LEU A 193 17.95 17.24 -21.47
N PRO A 194 18.54 17.26 -22.68
CA PRO A 194 18.61 18.46 -23.51
C PRO A 194 17.21 18.88 -23.95
N ASP A 195 17.04 20.20 -24.16
CA ASP A 195 15.81 20.81 -24.70
C ASP A 195 15.59 20.43 -26.16
#